data_b85c908badd75776e8c28f557f0aa456
#
_entry.id   b85c908badd75776e8c28f557f0aa456
#
_cell.length_a   1.000
_cell.length_b   1.000
_cell.length_c   1.000
_cell.angle_alpha   90.00
_cell.angle_beta   90.00
_cell.angle_gamma   90.00
#
_symmetry.space_group_name_H-M   'P 1'
#
loop_
_entity.id
_entity.type
_entity.pdbx_description
1 polymer ?
#
loop_
_entity_poly.entity_id
_entity_poly.type
_entity_poly.pdbx_seq_one_letter_code
_entity_poly.pdbx_strand_id
1 'polypeptide(L)'
;MNIGVIKAIGPNSQDGIFDLMAELGLTTCQLNIWDTFLYTDELAASILRQSQATGVKPCALWAGYCEPRVWNYTEGPTTLGLVPPQYRARRVEELKRGGDFARKLGLPAIVTHCGFIPENLTDPEYRPVVDAIGEVASHCRDLGVGFWFETGQETPIVLLRVIQDLGLDNLGINLDPANLLLYGKGNPIDALDVFGPYVRNVHVKDGLQPTDGHSLGREVQVGKGQVNFPAFIRKLKNSGFDGELVIEREIPAGPEQRRDIIETIDNLKLWWNA
;
A
#
# COMPACT_ATOMS: atom_id res chain seq x y z
N MET A 1 15.80 -3.24 -10.66
CA MET A 1 14.89 -2.25 -10.06
C MET A 1 13.71 -2.05 -11.00
N ASN A 2 12.52 -2.34 -10.54
CA ASN A 2 11.29 -2.09 -11.28
C ASN A 2 10.59 -0.88 -10.68
N ILE A 3 10.24 0.10 -11.53
CA ILE A 3 9.52 1.31 -11.12
C ILE A 3 8.12 1.26 -11.71
N GLY A 4 7.12 1.49 -10.88
CA GLY A 4 5.72 1.64 -11.24
C GLY A 4 5.11 2.91 -10.71
N VAL A 5 3.82 3.10 -11.00
CA VAL A 5 2.99 4.18 -10.47
C VAL A 5 1.71 3.56 -9.94
N ILE A 6 1.17 4.08 -8.84
CA ILE A 6 -0.16 3.68 -8.37
C ILE A 6 -1.23 4.21 -9.31
N LYS A 7 -2.18 3.35 -9.68
CA LYS A 7 -3.28 3.69 -10.59
C LYS A 7 -4.62 3.48 -9.92
N ALA A 8 -5.26 4.57 -9.56
CA ALA A 8 -6.63 4.52 -9.07
C ALA A 8 -7.62 4.16 -10.20
N ILE A 9 -8.51 3.23 -9.91
CA ILE A 9 -9.62 2.83 -10.78
C ILE A 9 -10.93 3.10 -10.05
N GLY A 10 -11.74 3.94 -10.64
CA GLY A 10 -13.09 4.25 -10.20
C GLY A 10 -14.13 3.98 -11.29
N PRO A 11 -15.41 4.23 -11.01
CA PRO A 11 -16.50 3.95 -11.96
C PRO A 11 -16.33 4.59 -13.34
N ASN A 12 -15.65 5.75 -13.40
CA ASN A 12 -15.48 6.55 -14.61
C ASN A 12 -14.03 6.55 -15.16
N SER A 13 -13.15 5.66 -14.68
CA SER A 13 -11.72 5.63 -15.04
C SER A 13 -11.23 4.22 -15.38
N GLN A 14 -12.03 3.48 -16.16
CA GLN A 14 -11.73 2.09 -16.52
C GLN A 14 -11.06 1.95 -17.90
N ASP A 15 -10.95 3.05 -18.66
CA ASP A 15 -10.24 3.11 -19.92
C ASP A 15 -8.87 3.76 -19.73
N GLY A 16 -7.90 3.40 -20.58
CA GLY A 16 -6.55 3.96 -20.54
C GLY A 16 -5.84 3.74 -19.19
N ILE A 17 -6.11 2.61 -18.53
CA ILE A 17 -5.59 2.31 -17.20
C ILE A 17 -4.07 2.41 -17.18
N PHE A 18 -3.41 1.92 -18.21
CA PHE A 18 -1.95 1.81 -18.29
C PHE A 18 -1.27 2.83 -19.20
N ASP A 19 -2.00 3.78 -19.79
CA ASP A 19 -1.47 4.72 -20.78
C ASP A 19 -0.30 5.54 -20.24
N LEU A 20 -0.43 6.12 -19.05
CA LEU A 20 0.64 6.88 -18.41
C LEU A 20 1.91 6.04 -18.23
N MET A 21 1.77 4.81 -17.75
CA MET A 21 2.92 3.92 -17.55
C MET A 21 3.58 3.57 -18.87
N ALA A 22 2.80 3.24 -19.89
CA ALA A 22 3.31 2.96 -21.24
C ALA A 22 4.03 4.17 -21.86
N GLU A 23 3.46 5.36 -21.75
CA GLU A 23 4.09 6.63 -22.20
C GLU A 23 5.43 6.90 -21.49
N LEU A 24 5.53 6.56 -20.20
CA LEU A 24 6.75 6.75 -19.42
C LEU A 24 7.74 5.59 -19.55
N GLY A 25 7.42 4.57 -20.36
CA GLY A 25 8.26 3.38 -20.57
C GLY A 25 8.34 2.48 -19.32
N LEU A 26 7.34 2.55 -18.42
CA LEU A 26 7.24 1.70 -17.25
C LEU A 26 6.53 0.40 -17.60
N THR A 27 6.94 -0.69 -16.96
CA THR A 27 6.41 -2.04 -17.21
C THR A 27 5.54 -2.58 -16.08
N THR A 28 5.40 -1.82 -15.00
CA THR A 28 4.61 -2.21 -13.82
C THR A 28 3.80 -1.05 -13.26
N CYS A 29 2.80 -1.37 -12.47
CA CYS A 29 1.99 -0.43 -11.67
C CYS A 29 1.35 -1.17 -10.51
N GLN A 30 0.78 -0.44 -9.54
CA GLN A 30 -0.13 -1.00 -8.56
C GLN A 30 -1.55 -0.48 -8.85
N LEU A 31 -2.52 -1.39 -8.90
CA LEU A 31 -3.92 -0.99 -9.02
C LEU A 31 -4.46 -0.57 -7.64
N ASN A 32 -5.24 0.50 -7.60
CA ASN A 32 -5.93 0.97 -6.40
C ASN A 32 -7.43 1.03 -6.69
N ILE A 33 -8.23 0.19 -6.02
CA ILE A 33 -9.68 0.09 -6.22
C ILE A 33 -10.38 0.18 -4.86
N TRP A 34 -10.94 1.35 -4.56
CA TRP A 34 -11.70 1.57 -3.33
C TRP A 34 -13.10 0.97 -3.37
N ASP A 35 -13.74 1.04 -4.53
CA ASP A 35 -15.14 0.66 -4.71
C ASP A 35 -15.25 -0.84 -4.99
N THR A 36 -15.54 -1.62 -3.98
CA THR A 36 -15.57 -3.10 -4.06
C THR A 36 -16.65 -3.65 -4.98
N PHE A 37 -17.65 -2.85 -5.39
CA PHE A 37 -18.61 -3.22 -6.42
C PHE A 37 -18.00 -3.29 -7.83
N LEU A 38 -16.79 -2.73 -8.01
CA LEU A 38 -16.03 -2.82 -9.26
C LEU A 38 -15.31 -4.16 -9.46
N TYR A 39 -15.27 -5.03 -8.47
CA TYR A 39 -14.65 -6.36 -8.60
C TYR A 39 -15.52 -7.29 -9.46
N THR A 40 -15.63 -6.96 -10.75
CA THR A 40 -16.46 -7.67 -11.72
C THR A 40 -15.63 -8.42 -12.77
N ASP A 41 -16.24 -9.38 -13.46
CA ASP A 41 -15.60 -10.11 -14.55
C ASP A 41 -15.27 -9.19 -15.73
N GLU A 42 -16.13 -8.21 -15.99
CA GLU A 42 -15.97 -7.25 -17.08
C GLU A 42 -14.73 -6.37 -16.84
N LEU A 43 -14.58 -5.83 -15.60
CA LEU A 43 -13.40 -5.03 -15.26
C LEU A 43 -12.14 -5.89 -15.30
N ALA A 44 -12.16 -7.11 -14.76
CA ALA A 44 -11.02 -8.01 -14.83
C ALA A 44 -10.59 -8.27 -16.26
N ALA A 45 -11.54 -8.61 -17.14
CA ALA A 45 -11.25 -8.82 -18.56
C ALA A 45 -10.70 -7.55 -19.24
N SER A 46 -11.20 -6.37 -18.88
CA SER A 46 -10.71 -5.09 -19.39
C SER A 46 -9.27 -4.83 -18.96
N ILE A 47 -8.95 -4.98 -17.65
CA ILE A 47 -7.60 -4.83 -17.12
C ILE A 47 -6.63 -5.76 -17.83
N LEU A 48 -6.98 -7.05 -17.98
CA LEU A 48 -6.11 -8.04 -18.63
C LEU A 48 -5.85 -7.68 -20.10
N ARG A 49 -6.86 -7.28 -20.87
CA ARG A 49 -6.70 -6.85 -22.26
C ARG A 49 -5.80 -5.61 -22.37
N GLN A 50 -6.01 -4.59 -21.52
CA GLN A 50 -5.22 -3.36 -21.53
C GLN A 50 -3.77 -3.62 -21.11
N SER A 51 -3.56 -4.49 -20.09
CA SER A 51 -2.24 -4.94 -19.67
C SER A 51 -1.50 -5.65 -20.82
N GLN A 52 -2.17 -6.55 -21.52
CA GLN A 52 -1.59 -7.23 -22.67
C GLN A 52 -1.24 -6.27 -23.81
N ALA A 53 -2.12 -5.30 -24.10
CA ALA A 53 -1.92 -4.34 -25.19
C ALA A 53 -0.75 -3.37 -24.92
N THR A 54 -0.53 -2.98 -23.66
CA THR A 54 0.52 -2.03 -23.28
C THR A 54 1.82 -2.68 -22.81
N GLY A 55 1.79 -3.96 -22.44
CA GLY A 55 2.90 -4.65 -21.80
C GLY A 55 3.11 -4.31 -20.32
N VAL A 56 2.27 -3.44 -19.74
CA VAL A 56 2.32 -3.05 -18.32
C VAL A 56 1.62 -4.11 -17.48
N LYS A 57 2.32 -4.66 -16.48
CA LYS A 57 1.78 -5.71 -15.60
C LYS A 57 1.54 -5.14 -14.20
N PRO A 58 0.32 -5.20 -13.66
CA PRO A 58 0.09 -4.81 -12.28
C PRO A 58 0.85 -5.71 -11.31
N CYS A 59 1.47 -5.12 -10.28
CA CYS A 59 2.25 -5.84 -9.27
C CYS A 59 1.44 -6.22 -8.02
N ALA A 60 0.37 -5.53 -7.75
CA ALA A 60 -0.56 -5.84 -6.64
C ALA A 60 -1.88 -5.08 -6.82
N LEU A 61 -2.88 -5.47 -6.05
CA LEU A 61 -4.14 -4.76 -5.89
C LEU A 61 -4.17 -4.07 -4.53
N TRP A 62 -4.18 -2.75 -4.48
CA TRP A 62 -4.60 -2.03 -3.30
C TRP A 62 -6.12 -2.18 -3.16
N ALA A 63 -6.54 -3.00 -2.19
CA ALA A 63 -7.93 -3.40 -1.99
C ALA A 63 -8.62 -2.47 -1.00
N GLY A 64 -9.65 -1.78 -1.48
CA GLY A 64 -10.49 -0.90 -0.67
C GLY A 64 -11.53 -1.65 0.17
N TYR A 65 -12.18 -0.89 1.04
CA TYR A 65 -13.31 -1.31 1.87
C TYR A 65 -14.30 -0.16 2.05
N CYS A 66 -15.48 -0.45 2.61
CA CYS A 66 -16.56 0.52 2.74
C CYS A 66 -16.23 1.71 3.65
N GLU A 67 -16.92 2.81 3.38
CA GLU A 67 -16.95 3.99 4.26
C GLU A 67 -17.56 3.66 5.65
N PRO A 68 -17.27 4.49 6.68
CA PRO A 68 -16.47 5.73 6.64
C PRO A 68 -14.96 5.45 6.67
N ARG A 69 -14.17 6.33 6.05
CA ARG A 69 -12.70 6.31 6.03
C ARG A 69 -12.18 7.73 6.23
N VAL A 70 -11.76 8.06 7.43
CA VAL A 70 -11.30 9.41 7.77
C VAL A 70 -9.83 9.37 8.19
N TRP A 71 -9.01 10.04 7.42
CA TRP A 71 -7.56 10.02 7.56
C TRP A 71 -7.10 11.15 8.48
N ASN A 72 -7.24 10.94 9.78
CA ASN A 72 -6.77 11.86 10.82
C ASN A 72 -6.58 11.12 12.16
N TYR A 73 -6.12 11.83 13.20
CA TYR A 73 -5.93 11.26 14.52
C TYR A 73 -7.21 11.12 15.35
N THR A 74 -8.24 11.89 15.04
CA THR A 74 -9.47 11.97 15.86
C THR A 74 -10.46 10.87 15.47
N GLU A 75 -10.78 10.77 14.20
CA GLU A 75 -11.80 9.85 13.66
C GLU A 75 -11.18 8.60 13.05
N GLY A 76 -9.90 8.68 12.63
CA GLY A 76 -9.18 7.55 12.03
C GLY A 76 -9.24 6.27 12.87
N PRO A 77 -8.99 6.30 14.19
CA PRO A 77 -9.06 5.12 15.04
C PRO A 77 -10.42 4.41 15.06
N THR A 78 -11.49 5.12 14.78
CA THR A 78 -12.87 4.59 14.77
C THR A 78 -13.44 4.38 13.35
N THR A 79 -12.66 4.69 12.30
CA THR A 79 -13.13 4.62 10.92
C THR A 79 -12.22 3.84 9.97
N LEU A 80 -10.93 3.65 10.29
CA LEU A 80 -9.99 3.03 9.37
C LEU A 80 -9.75 1.53 9.63
N GLY A 81 -9.59 0.78 8.57
CA GLY A 81 -9.15 -0.60 8.57
C GLY A 81 -10.13 -1.59 9.23
N LEU A 82 -9.57 -2.61 9.87
CA LEU A 82 -10.29 -3.67 10.55
C LEU A 82 -10.44 -3.44 12.07
N VAL A 83 -9.92 -2.31 12.57
CA VAL A 83 -9.98 -1.96 13.99
C VAL A 83 -11.40 -1.64 14.45
N PRO A 84 -12.20 -0.82 13.75
CA PRO A 84 -13.55 -0.48 14.20
C PRO A 84 -14.49 -1.69 14.19
N PRO A 85 -15.00 -2.15 15.36
CA PRO A 85 -15.78 -3.39 15.43
C PRO A 85 -17.07 -3.35 14.63
N GLN A 86 -17.71 -2.17 14.51
CA GLN A 86 -18.96 -1.99 13.78
C GLN A 86 -18.85 -2.20 12.27
N TYR A 87 -17.64 -2.06 11.69
CA TYR A 87 -17.40 -2.24 10.25
C TYR A 87 -16.60 -3.52 9.94
N ARG A 88 -15.98 -4.14 10.96
CA ARG A 88 -15.00 -5.22 10.83
C ARG A 88 -15.51 -6.38 9.97
N ALA A 89 -16.64 -6.97 10.33
CA ALA A 89 -17.17 -8.12 9.62
C ALA A 89 -17.45 -7.83 8.14
N ARG A 90 -18.03 -6.68 7.84
CA ARG A 90 -18.28 -6.27 6.45
C ARG A 90 -16.98 -6.07 5.69
N ARG A 91 -15.99 -5.42 6.28
CA ARG A 91 -14.68 -5.16 5.65
C ARG A 91 -13.87 -6.43 5.43
N VAL A 92 -13.99 -7.41 6.32
CA VAL A 92 -13.42 -8.75 6.11
C VAL A 92 -13.96 -9.35 4.81
N GLU A 93 -15.27 -9.35 4.61
CA GLU A 93 -15.88 -9.87 3.37
C GLU A 93 -15.50 -9.05 2.13
N GLU A 94 -15.40 -7.73 2.25
CA GLU A 94 -14.97 -6.87 1.15
C GLU A 94 -13.51 -7.13 0.75
N LEU A 95 -12.61 -7.32 1.72
CA LEU A 95 -11.19 -7.62 1.46
C LEU A 95 -11.01 -9.06 0.92
N LYS A 96 -11.80 -10.03 1.35
CA LYS A 96 -11.81 -11.37 0.74
C LYS A 96 -12.19 -11.29 -0.75
N ARG A 97 -13.23 -10.51 -1.10
CA ARG A 97 -13.57 -10.25 -2.51
C ARG A 97 -12.43 -9.58 -3.27
N GLY A 98 -11.64 -8.71 -2.61
CA GLY A 98 -10.40 -8.17 -3.16
C GLY A 98 -9.39 -9.27 -3.47
N GLY A 99 -9.24 -10.25 -2.57
CA GLY A 99 -8.41 -11.44 -2.79
C GLY A 99 -8.88 -12.28 -3.98
N ASP A 100 -10.18 -12.54 -4.09
CA ASP A 100 -10.77 -13.25 -5.24
C ASP A 100 -10.50 -12.50 -6.55
N PHE A 101 -10.62 -11.17 -6.55
CA PHE A 101 -10.37 -10.33 -7.70
C PHE A 101 -8.88 -10.30 -8.09
N ALA A 102 -7.98 -10.20 -7.08
CA ALA A 102 -6.54 -10.30 -7.30
C ALA A 102 -6.16 -11.66 -7.93
N ARG A 103 -6.73 -12.76 -7.42
CA ARG A 103 -6.55 -14.09 -8.01
C ARG A 103 -7.01 -14.16 -9.47
N LYS A 104 -8.17 -13.58 -9.78
CA LYS A 104 -8.71 -13.51 -11.15
C LYS A 104 -7.78 -12.76 -12.10
N LEU A 105 -7.13 -11.70 -11.63
CA LEU A 105 -6.14 -10.93 -12.39
C LEU A 105 -4.75 -11.61 -12.43
N GLY A 106 -4.52 -12.68 -11.67
CA GLY A 106 -3.20 -13.30 -11.55
C GLY A 106 -2.20 -12.46 -10.77
N LEU A 107 -2.67 -11.58 -9.88
CA LEU A 107 -1.82 -10.72 -9.07
C LEU A 107 -1.25 -11.48 -7.87
N PRO A 108 -0.02 -11.15 -7.45
CA PRO A 108 0.65 -11.84 -6.35
C PRO A 108 0.03 -11.52 -4.98
N ALA A 109 -0.60 -10.36 -4.80
CA ALA A 109 -1.13 -9.94 -3.50
C ALA A 109 -2.23 -8.89 -3.58
N ILE A 110 -2.98 -8.77 -2.47
CA ILE A 110 -3.70 -7.56 -2.11
C ILE A 110 -2.88 -6.75 -1.10
N VAL A 111 -3.05 -5.44 -1.14
CA VAL A 111 -2.50 -4.45 -0.20
C VAL A 111 -3.65 -3.71 0.46
N THR A 112 -3.57 -3.42 1.75
CA THR A 112 -4.58 -2.58 2.43
C THR A 112 -4.04 -1.99 3.74
N HIS A 113 -4.66 -0.92 4.21
CA HIS A 113 -4.48 -0.42 5.57
C HIS A 113 -5.35 -1.20 6.56
N CYS A 114 -4.74 -1.71 7.63
CA CYS A 114 -5.48 -2.40 8.69
C CYS A 114 -6.02 -1.46 9.78
N GLY A 115 -5.61 -0.19 9.77
CA GLY A 115 -6.04 0.84 10.70
C GLY A 115 -5.15 0.95 11.95
N PHE A 116 -5.61 1.64 12.97
CA PHE A 116 -4.87 1.89 14.20
C PHE A 116 -4.85 0.64 15.11
N ILE A 117 -4.14 -0.40 14.70
CA ILE A 117 -4.04 -1.64 15.50
C ILE A 117 -3.51 -1.30 16.90
N PRO A 118 -4.15 -1.77 17.98
CA PRO A 118 -3.74 -1.46 19.33
C PRO A 118 -2.28 -1.84 19.62
N GLU A 119 -1.52 -0.91 20.19
CA GLU A 119 -0.13 -1.16 20.61
C GLU A 119 -0.06 -2.00 21.90
N ASN A 120 -1.06 -1.83 22.77
CA ASN A 120 -1.17 -2.57 24.02
C ASN A 120 -1.74 -3.97 23.78
N LEU A 121 -1.00 -5.02 24.12
CA LEU A 121 -1.41 -6.42 23.97
C LEU A 121 -2.63 -6.81 24.82
N THR A 122 -2.89 -6.06 25.89
CA THR A 122 -4.06 -6.29 26.77
C THR A 122 -5.28 -5.48 26.35
N ASP A 123 -5.19 -4.71 25.27
CA ASP A 123 -6.34 -4.01 24.71
C ASP A 123 -7.37 -5.04 24.22
N PRO A 124 -8.65 -4.93 24.64
CA PRO A 124 -9.67 -5.90 24.25
C PRO A 124 -9.90 -6.00 22.74
N GLU A 125 -9.53 -4.96 21.98
CA GLU A 125 -9.65 -4.97 20.51
C GLU A 125 -8.43 -5.59 19.79
N TYR A 126 -7.29 -5.79 20.46
CA TYR A 126 -6.10 -6.34 19.80
C TYR A 126 -6.37 -7.72 19.17
N ARG A 127 -6.81 -8.67 19.97
CA ARG A 127 -7.04 -10.05 19.47
C ARG A 127 -8.13 -10.14 18.40
N PRO A 128 -9.31 -9.49 18.55
CA PRO A 128 -10.32 -9.46 17.50
C PRO A 128 -9.84 -8.85 16.17
N VAL A 129 -8.96 -7.85 16.21
CA VAL A 129 -8.36 -7.27 14.99
C VAL A 129 -7.40 -8.26 14.34
N VAL A 130 -6.51 -8.88 15.11
CA VAL A 130 -5.57 -9.89 14.61
C VAL A 130 -6.33 -11.07 13.99
N ASP A 131 -7.40 -11.54 14.63
CA ASP A 131 -8.24 -12.63 14.11
C ASP A 131 -8.91 -12.26 12.79
N ALA A 132 -9.43 -11.03 12.67
CA ALA A 132 -10.04 -10.53 11.44
C ALA A 132 -9.01 -10.42 10.29
N ILE A 133 -7.80 -9.94 10.58
CA ILE A 133 -6.70 -9.91 9.60
C ILE A 133 -6.36 -11.34 9.19
N GLY A 134 -6.25 -12.24 10.15
CA GLY A 134 -5.96 -13.67 9.91
C GLY A 134 -7.00 -14.35 9.03
N GLU A 135 -8.28 -13.99 9.17
CA GLU A 135 -9.36 -14.52 8.36
C GLU A 135 -9.19 -14.09 6.88
N VAL A 136 -8.92 -12.83 6.61
CA VAL A 136 -8.67 -12.33 5.24
C VAL A 136 -7.40 -12.94 4.67
N ALA A 137 -6.31 -12.93 5.45
CA ALA A 137 -5.01 -13.45 5.01
C ALA A 137 -5.07 -14.96 4.70
N SER A 138 -5.80 -15.74 5.50
CA SER A 138 -6.00 -17.16 5.25
C SER A 138 -6.80 -17.41 3.97
N HIS A 139 -7.87 -16.64 3.73
CA HIS A 139 -8.61 -16.70 2.49
C HIS A 139 -7.70 -16.40 1.28
N CYS A 140 -6.91 -15.36 1.35
CA CYS A 140 -5.94 -15.01 0.30
C CYS A 140 -4.91 -16.13 0.09
N ARG A 141 -4.37 -16.73 1.17
CA ARG A 141 -3.42 -17.85 1.09
C ARG A 141 -4.01 -19.04 0.35
N ASP A 142 -5.26 -19.39 0.63
CA ASP A 142 -5.94 -20.53 -0.01
C ASP A 142 -6.15 -20.28 -1.51
N LEU A 143 -6.15 -19.00 -1.94
CA LEU A 143 -6.16 -18.59 -3.35
C LEU A 143 -4.75 -18.50 -3.97
N GLY A 144 -3.68 -18.66 -3.19
CA GLY A 144 -2.31 -18.40 -3.63
C GLY A 144 -2.00 -16.90 -3.80
N VAL A 145 -2.68 -16.04 -3.04
CA VAL A 145 -2.53 -14.58 -3.04
C VAL A 145 -1.92 -14.13 -1.71
N GLY A 146 -0.98 -13.20 -1.74
CA GLY A 146 -0.41 -12.56 -0.56
C GLY A 146 -1.37 -11.56 0.07
N PHE A 147 -1.20 -11.32 1.37
CA PHE A 147 -1.83 -10.23 2.09
C PHE A 147 -0.72 -9.30 2.59
N TRP A 148 -0.63 -8.09 2.05
CA TRP A 148 0.41 -7.13 2.39
C TRP A 148 -0.16 -5.93 3.12
N PHE A 149 0.41 -5.66 4.29
CA PHE A 149 0.07 -4.49 5.09
C PHE A 149 0.64 -3.23 4.44
N GLU A 150 -0.17 -2.23 4.18
CA GLU A 150 0.37 -0.90 3.92
C GLU A 150 0.67 -0.20 5.24
N THR A 151 1.90 0.31 5.37
CA THR A 151 2.32 1.05 6.57
C THR A 151 1.61 2.39 6.68
N GLY A 152 1.33 2.81 7.92
CA GLY A 152 0.68 4.10 8.17
C GLY A 152 0.33 4.33 9.63
N GLN A 153 -0.76 3.75 10.09
CA GLN A 153 -1.34 4.02 11.41
C GLN A 153 -0.66 3.26 12.55
N GLU A 154 0.12 2.23 12.24
CA GLU A 154 0.80 1.34 13.17
C GLU A 154 2.30 1.66 13.26
N THR A 155 2.88 1.36 14.41
CA THR A 155 4.35 1.34 14.50
C THR A 155 4.91 0.10 13.81
N PRO A 156 6.18 0.13 13.35
CA PRO A 156 6.84 -1.05 12.78
C PRO A 156 6.79 -2.29 13.68
N ILE A 157 6.92 -2.12 14.99
CA ILE A 157 6.85 -3.21 15.98
C ILE A 157 5.46 -3.82 16.06
N VAL A 158 4.40 -3.04 15.92
CA VAL A 158 3.03 -3.57 15.92
C VAL A 158 2.79 -4.43 14.70
N LEU A 159 3.21 -4.01 13.51
CA LEU A 159 3.09 -4.82 12.29
C LEU A 159 3.89 -6.11 12.39
N LEU A 160 5.14 -6.04 12.84
CA LEU A 160 5.96 -7.25 13.06
C LEU A 160 5.27 -8.23 14.00
N ARG A 161 4.72 -7.73 15.11
CA ARG A 161 3.98 -8.55 16.09
C ARG A 161 2.77 -9.24 15.45
N VAL A 162 1.95 -8.52 14.71
CA VAL A 162 0.78 -9.11 14.03
C VAL A 162 1.20 -10.20 13.04
N ILE A 163 2.27 -9.99 12.29
CA ILE A 163 2.82 -10.99 11.37
C ILE A 163 3.26 -12.25 12.14
N GLN A 164 3.94 -12.07 13.27
CA GLN A 164 4.38 -13.18 14.11
C GLN A 164 3.23 -13.92 14.79
N ASP A 165 2.24 -13.18 15.30
CA ASP A 165 1.05 -13.75 15.95
C ASP A 165 0.19 -14.58 14.97
N LEU A 166 0.13 -14.17 13.72
CA LEU A 166 -0.59 -14.90 12.67
C LEU A 166 0.17 -16.11 12.14
N GLY A 167 1.51 -16.00 12.00
CA GLY A 167 2.36 -17.09 11.55
C GLY A 167 2.05 -17.61 10.14
N LEU A 168 1.41 -16.80 9.27
CA LEU A 168 1.06 -17.17 7.91
C LEU A 168 2.20 -16.84 6.94
N ASP A 169 2.43 -17.67 5.95
CA ASP A 169 3.55 -17.57 4.99
C ASP A 169 3.29 -16.62 3.82
N ASN A 170 2.04 -16.18 3.64
CA ASN A 170 1.62 -15.25 2.59
C ASN A 170 1.55 -13.79 3.03
N LEU A 171 2.03 -13.47 4.24
CA LEU A 171 2.07 -12.11 4.76
C LEU A 171 3.26 -11.33 4.21
N GLY A 172 3.06 -10.05 3.98
CA GLY A 172 4.10 -9.13 3.56
C GLY A 172 3.79 -7.69 3.96
N ILE A 173 4.69 -6.79 3.61
CA ILE A 173 4.54 -5.36 3.84
C ILE A 173 4.69 -4.62 2.52
N ASN A 174 3.73 -3.78 2.20
CA ASN A 174 3.84 -2.69 1.26
C ASN A 174 4.29 -1.47 2.06
N LEU A 175 5.59 -1.19 2.01
CA LEU A 175 6.17 -0.12 2.83
C LEU A 175 5.94 1.24 2.17
N ASP A 176 5.08 2.05 2.77
CA ASP A 176 5.01 3.48 2.52
C ASP A 176 5.87 4.20 3.58
N PRO A 177 7.05 4.71 3.21
CA PRO A 177 7.95 5.37 4.15
C PRO A 177 7.41 6.74 4.61
N ALA A 178 6.65 7.43 3.77
CA ALA A 178 6.05 8.71 4.12
C ALA A 178 4.95 8.55 5.17
N ASN A 179 4.10 7.53 5.05
CA ASN A 179 3.02 7.31 5.99
C ASN A 179 3.53 7.11 7.43
N LEU A 180 4.67 6.45 7.61
CA LEU A 180 5.29 6.35 8.95
C LEU A 180 5.64 7.72 9.53
N LEU A 181 6.07 8.67 8.69
CA LEU A 181 6.35 10.05 9.10
C LEU A 181 5.05 10.83 9.31
N LEU A 182 4.10 10.76 8.35
CA LEU A 182 2.85 11.51 8.40
C LEU A 182 2.02 11.19 9.65
N TYR A 183 2.04 9.92 10.08
CA TYR A 183 1.39 9.47 11.32
C TYR A 183 2.29 9.54 12.56
N GLY A 184 3.55 9.99 12.43
CA GLY A 184 4.50 10.04 13.54
C GLY A 184 4.77 8.66 14.18
N LYS A 185 4.72 7.58 13.39
CA LYS A 185 4.80 6.20 13.87
C LYS A 185 6.21 5.60 13.84
N GLY A 186 7.12 6.21 13.11
CA GLY A 186 8.50 5.75 13.11
C GLY A 186 9.37 6.36 12.01
N ASN A 187 10.67 6.12 12.13
CA ASN A 187 11.63 6.42 11.09
C ASN A 187 11.59 5.31 10.02
N PRO A 188 11.35 5.63 8.75
CA PRO A 188 11.22 4.60 7.72
C PRO A 188 12.50 3.81 7.43
N ILE A 189 13.68 4.39 7.69
CA ILE A 189 14.95 3.71 7.52
C ILE A 189 15.16 2.68 8.65
N ASP A 190 14.86 3.06 9.90
CA ASP A 190 14.96 2.16 11.06
C ASP A 190 13.89 1.05 11.01
N ALA A 191 12.72 1.34 10.43
CA ALA A 191 11.66 0.35 10.21
C ALA A 191 12.16 -0.88 9.41
N LEU A 192 13.10 -0.71 8.49
CA LEU A 192 13.70 -1.82 7.74
C LEU A 192 14.50 -2.78 8.62
N ASP A 193 15.01 -2.36 9.78
CA ASP A 193 15.65 -3.25 10.75
C ASP A 193 14.62 -4.11 11.50
N VAL A 194 13.37 -3.62 11.60
CA VAL A 194 12.30 -4.31 12.31
C VAL A 194 11.63 -5.34 11.43
N PHE A 195 11.15 -4.94 10.25
CA PHE A 195 10.33 -5.81 9.39
C PHE A 195 10.87 -5.96 7.96
N GLY A 196 12.11 -5.54 7.67
CA GLY A 196 12.70 -5.59 6.34
C GLY A 196 12.53 -6.91 5.59
N PRO A 197 12.69 -8.09 6.22
CA PRO A 197 12.46 -9.39 5.57
C PRO A 197 11.03 -9.63 5.05
N TYR A 198 10.05 -8.84 5.51
CA TYR A 198 8.66 -8.92 5.08
C TYR A 198 8.29 -7.90 4.01
N VAL A 199 9.17 -6.94 3.68
CA VAL A 199 8.88 -5.93 2.64
C VAL A 199 8.84 -6.60 1.27
N ARG A 200 7.71 -6.45 0.58
CA ARG A 200 7.46 -7.01 -0.76
C ARG A 200 7.28 -5.95 -1.81
N ASN A 201 6.82 -4.78 -1.41
CA ASN A 201 6.59 -3.63 -2.28
C ASN A 201 6.88 -2.35 -1.51
N VAL A 202 7.18 -1.26 -2.20
CA VAL A 202 7.43 0.05 -1.60
C VAL A 202 6.63 1.11 -2.32
N HIS A 203 5.87 1.92 -1.59
CA HIS A 203 5.34 3.17 -2.10
C HIS A 203 6.43 4.25 -2.05
N VAL A 204 6.73 4.81 -3.19
CA VAL A 204 7.68 5.91 -3.31
C VAL A 204 6.92 7.21 -3.12
N LYS A 205 6.81 7.61 -1.87
CA LYS A 205 6.09 8.78 -1.36
C LYS A 205 6.93 9.47 -0.30
N ASP A 206 6.93 10.78 -0.26
CA ASP A 206 7.71 11.55 0.69
C ASP A 206 6.82 12.52 1.48
N GLY A 207 7.24 12.84 2.68
CA GLY A 207 6.43 13.64 3.58
C GLY A 207 7.23 14.31 4.68
N LEU A 208 6.55 15.21 5.37
CA LEU A 208 7.04 15.90 6.56
C LEU A 208 6.27 15.42 7.77
N GLN A 209 6.94 15.23 8.88
CA GLN A 209 6.33 14.89 10.16
C GLN A 209 5.36 15.98 10.63
N PRO A 210 4.35 15.64 11.43
CA PRO A 210 3.50 16.63 12.09
C PRO A 210 4.34 17.50 13.05
N THR A 211 4.00 18.76 13.10
CA THR A 211 4.64 19.75 13.98
C THR A 211 3.68 20.30 15.03
N ASP A 212 2.46 19.79 15.07
CA ASP A 212 1.46 20.04 16.10
C ASP A 212 0.85 18.73 16.60
N GLY A 213 0.12 18.75 17.69
CA GLY A 213 -0.46 17.55 18.31
C GLY A 213 -1.81 17.11 17.76
N HIS A 214 -2.35 17.75 16.74
CA HIS A 214 -3.72 17.53 16.27
C HIS A 214 -3.82 17.13 14.79
N SER A 215 -2.83 17.51 13.98
CA SER A 215 -2.82 17.29 12.54
C SER A 215 -1.84 16.20 12.15
N LEU A 216 -2.14 15.44 11.09
CA LEU A 216 -1.14 14.60 10.44
C LEU A 216 -0.04 15.46 9.82
N GLY A 217 1.10 14.85 9.55
CA GLY A 217 2.09 15.41 8.65
C GLY A 217 1.51 15.67 7.25
N ARG A 218 2.31 16.15 6.36
CA ARG A 218 1.86 16.42 4.98
C ARG A 218 2.78 15.80 3.94
N GLU A 219 2.18 15.26 2.90
CA GLU A 219 2.88 14.77 1.72
C GLU A 219 3.59 15.95 1.01
N VAL A 220 4.77 15.66 0.46
CA VAL A 220 5.52 16.56 -0.43
C VAL A 220 6.09 15.75 -1.59
N GLN A 221 6.59 16.45 -2.61
CA GLN A 221 7.28 15.81 -3.72
C GLN A 221 8.46 14.97 -3.22
N VAL A 222 8.66 13.79 -3.82
CA VAL A 222 9.74 12.86 -3.47
C VAL A 222 11.12 13.54 -3.57
N GLY A 223 11.91 13.39 -2.51
CA GLY A 223 13.21 14.05 -2.35
C GLY A 223 13.15 15.43 -1.69
N LYS A 224 11.95 15.95 -1.39
CA LYS A 224 11.75 17.22 -0.66
C LYS A 224 11.20 17.02 0.75
N GLY A 225 11.03 15.79 1.19
CA GLY A 225 10.54 15.43 2.50
C GLY A 225 11.64 14.91 3.44
N GLN A 226 11.22 14.15 4.43
CA GLN A 226 12.07 13.68 5.51
C GLN A 226 12.36 12.17 5.45
N VAL A 227 11.92 11.46 4.40
CA VAL A 227 12.22 10.02 4.22
C VAL A 227 13.72 9.79 4.05
N ASN A 228 14.46 10.76 3.48
CA ASN A 228 15.88 10.61 3.10
C ASN A 228 16.08 9.44 2.12
N PHE A 229 15.44 9.56 0.96
CA PHE A 229 15.44 8.51 -0.07
C PHE A 229 16.83 7.96 -0.44
N PRO A 230 17.91 8.75 -0.58
CA PRO A 230 19.22 8.19 -0.86
C PRO A 230 19.68 7.15 0.18
N ALA A 231 19.48 7.43 1.46
CA ALA A 231 19.82 6.49 2.54
C ALA A 231 18.84 5.32 2.63
N PHE A 232 17.54 5.59 2.43
CA PHE A 232 16.49 4.59 2.41
C PHE A 232 16.70 3.55 1.30
N ILE A 233 16.92 3.98 0.06
CA ILE A 233 17.15 3.11 -1.10
C ILE A 233 18.42 2.28 -0.91
N ARG A 234 19.50 2.88 -0.41
CA ARG A 234 20.74 2.14 -0.12
C ARG A 234 20.51 1.02 0.91
N LYS A 235 19.76 1.30 1.99
CA LYS A 235 19.44 0.29 3.00
C LYS A 235 18.51 -0.80 2.45
N LEU A 236 17.53 -0.41 1.67
CA LEU A 236 16.59 -1.32 0.99
C LEU A 236 17.33 -2.29 0.05
N LYS A 237 18.26 -1.78 -0.79
CA LYS A 237 19.14 -2.62 -1.64
C LYS A 237 19.95 -3.61 -0.82
N ASN A 238 20.57 -3.13 0.27
CA ASN A 238 21.43 -3.96 1.12
C ASN A 238 20.64 -5.05 1.86
N SER A 239 19.34 -4.90 2.03
CA SER A 239 18.47 -5.95 2.59
C SER A 239 18.09 -7.05 1.60
N GLY A 240 18.50 -6.93 0.33
CA GLY A 240 18.15 -7.90 -0.73
C GLY A 240 16.76 -7.70 -1.30
N PHE A 241 16.18 -6.51 -1.17
CA PHE A 241 14.86 -6.21 -1.72
C PHE A 241 14.84 -6.37 -3.25
N ASP A 242 13.88 -7.14 -3.75
CA ASP A 242 13.67 -7.47 -5.16
C ASP A 242 12.26 -7.11 -5.68
N GLY A 243 11.47 -6.41 -4.84
CA GLY A 243 10.11 -6.00 -5.17
C GLY A 243 10.03 -4.74 -6.05
N GLU A 244 8.82 -4.19 -6.13
CA GLU A 244 8.52 -3.02 -6.96
C GLU A 244 8.64 -1.72 -6.16
N LEU A 245 9.10 -0.66 -6.82
CA LEU A 245 9.07 0.72 -6.33
C LEU A 245 7.91 1.46 -7.01
N VAL A 246 6.80 1.60 -6.33
CA VAL A 246 5.56 2.18 -6.87
C VAL A 246 5.43 3.63 -6.43
N ILE A 247 5.54 4.57 -7.38
CA ILE A 247 5.38 5.99 -7.10
C ILE A 247 3.92 6.28 -6.74
N GLU A 248 3.73 6.88 -5.58
CA GLU A 248 2.44 7.40 -5.11
C GLU A 248 2.56 8.91 -4.90
N ARG A 249 1.71 9.66 -5.59
CA ARG A 249 1.64 11.12 -5.52
C ARG A 249 0.20 11.57 -5.39
N GLU A 250 -0.24 11.88 -4.17
CA GLU A 250 -1.64 12.15 -3.80
C GLU A 250 -2.04 13.62 -4.02
N ILE A 251 -1.79 14.11 -5.23
CA ILE A 251 -2.31 15.40 -5.68
C ILE A 251 -3.22 15.20 -6.90
N PRO A 252 -4.07 16.19 -7.24
CA PRO A 252 -4.94 16.07 -8.41
C PRO A 252 -4.19 15.70 -9.67
N ALA A 253 -4.78 14.78 -10.44
CA ALA A 253 -4.22 14.36 -11.72
C ALA A 253 -4.06 15.59 -12.65
N GLY A 254 -2.87 15.74 -13.24
CA GLY A 254 -2.56 16.87 -14.09
C GLY A 254 -1.07 17.05 -14.36
N PRO A 255 -0.70 18.20 -14.98
CA PRO A 255 0.69 18.48 -15.37
C PRO A 255 1.68 18.49 -14.20
N GLU A 256 1.24 18.91 -13.02
CA GLU A 256 2.08 18.92 -11.81
C GLU A 256 2.41 17.51 -11.35
N GLN A 257 1.37 16.68 -11.14
CA GLN A 257 1.55 15.29 -10.74
C GLN A 257 2.45 14.54 -11.74
N ARG A 258 2.23 14.76 -13.04
CA ARG A 258 3.05 14.13 -14.09
C ARG A 258 4.52 14.55 -14.01
N ARG A 259 4.82 15.84 -13.79
CA ARG A 259 6.21 16.33 -13.60
C ARG A 259 6.85 15.68 -12.38
N ASP A 260 6.12 15.63 -11.25
CA ASP A 260 6.62 15.05 -10.01
C ASP A 260 6.94 13.56 -10.19
N ILE A 261 6.10 12.81 -10.93
CA ILE A 261 6.34 11.40 -11.26
C ILE A 261 7.61 11.24 -12.10
N ILE A 262 7.77 12.03 -13.16
CA ILE A 262 8.96 11.96 -14.04
C ILE A 262 10.24 12.25 -13.25
N GLU A 263 10.26 13.33 -12.46
CA GLU A 263 11.39 13.69 -11.62
C GLU A 263 11.71 12.58 -10.59
N THR A 264 10.67 11.95 -10.04
CA THR A 264 10.84 10.83 -9.11
C THR A 264 11.47 9.62 -9.79
N ILE A 265 11.06 9.29 -11.03
CA ILE A 265 11.67 8.20 -11.81
C ILE A 265 13.18 8.45 -12.01
N ASP A 266 13.56 9.67 -12.38
CA ASP A 266 14.95 10.01 -12.60
C ASP A 266 15.77 9.98 -11.30
N ASN A 267 15.22 10.49 -10.21
CA ASN A 267 15.82 10.43 -8.88
C ASN A 267 16.01 8.97 -8.41
N LEU A 268 15.02 8.10 -8.58
CA LEU A 268 15.13 6.68 -8.24
C LEU A 268 16.24 5.98 -9.01
N LYS A 269 16.35 6.23 -10.32
CA LYS A 269 17.45 5.71 -11.14
C LYS A 269 18.81 6.16 -10.62
N LEU A 270 18.92 7.45 -10.27
CA LEU A 270 20.16 8.03 -9.69
C LEU A 270 20.50 7.36 -8.35
N TRP A 271 19.56 7.32 -7.40
CA TRP A 271 19.83 6.77 -6.06
C TRP A 271 20.06 5.26 -6.06
N TRP A 272 19.43 4.54 -6.98
CA TRP A 272 19.63 3.09 -7.10
C TRP A 272 21.03 2.73 -7.62
N ASN A 273 21.62 3.58 -8.45
CA ASN A 273 22.92 3.35 -9.06
C ASN A 273 24.10 3.97 -8.24
N ALA A 274 23.77 4.75 -7.22
CA ALA A 274 24.76 5.30 -6.28
C ALA A 274 25.13 4.26 -5.22
#